data_d92d22b897f1a499b3be61504ddcca0f
#
_entry.id   d92d22b897f1a499b3be61504ddcca0f
#
_cell.length_a   1.000
_cell.length_b   1.000
_cell.length_c   1.000
_cell.angle_alpha   90.00
_cell.angle_beta   90.00
_cell.angle_gamma   90.00
#
_symmetry.space_group_name_H-M   'P 1'
#
loop_
_entity.id
_entity.type
_entity.pdbx_description
1 polymer ?
#
loop_
_entity_poly.entity_id
_entity_poly.type
_entity_poly.pdbx_seq_one_letter_code
_entity_poly.pdbx_strand_id
1 'polypeptide(L)' 'MTYEFEGKTEKDAIEMAVNELGLERDQFDVEILETQKNSIFKKGYVKIRVHTLDDNEGNS' A
#
# COMPACT_ATOMS: atom_id res chain seq x y z
N MET A 1 11.14 6.57 0.71
CA MET A 1 10.46 6.20 1.96
C MET A 1 9.48 5.07 1.74
N THR A 2 9.23 4.29 2.77
CA THR A 2 8.27 3.21 2.67
C THR A 2 7.19 3.37 3.72
N TYR A 3 5.99 2.94 3.35
CA TYR A 3 4.83 3.00 4.22
C TYR A 3 4.07 1.69 4.07
N GLU A 4 3.32 1.31 5.09
CA GLU A 4 2.52 0.09 5.03
C GLU A 4 1.07 0.45 5.27
N PHE A 5 0.20 -0.18 4.50
CA PHE A 5 -1.24 0.04 4.61
C PHE A 5 -1.94 -1.31 4.51
N GLU A 6 -3.11 -1.36 5.10
CA GLU A 6 -3.91 -2.57 5.09
C GLU A 6 -5.34 -2.20 4.72
N GLY A 7 -5.95 -2.98 3.85
CA GLY A 7 -7.33 -2.77 3.45
C GLY A 7 -8.03 -4.09 3.26
N LYS A 8 -9.31 -4.03 2.95
CA LYS A 8 -10.08 -5.25 2.69
C LYS A 8 -9.66 -5.88 1.38
N THR A 9 -9.24 -5.07 0.43
CA THR A 9 -8.75 -5.53 -0.86
C THR A 9 -7.51 -4.73 -1.20
N GLU A 10 -6.82 -5.18 -2.24
CA GLU A 10 -5.66 -4.45 -2.72
C GLU A 10 -6.04 -3.02 -3.10
N LYS A 11 -7.17 -2.87 -3.78
CA LYS A 11 -7.62 -1.55 -4.20
C LYS A 11 -7.86 -0.64 -3.00
N ASP A 12 -8.51 -1.18 -1.96
CA ASP A 12 -8.77 -0.39 -0.75
C ASP A 12 -7.48 0.07 -0.10
N ALA A 13 -6.50 -0.84 -0.02
CA ALA A 13 -5.22 -0.48 0.59
C ALA A 13 -4.51 0.60 -0.23
N ILE A 14 -4.56 0.49 -1.54
CA ILE A 14 -3.94 1.48 -2.40
C ILE A 14 -4.64 2.83 -2.29
N GLU A 15 -5.96 2.82 -2.18
CA GLU A 15 -6.71 4.08 -2.01
C GLU A 15 -6.33 4.75 -0.70
N MET A 16 -6.14 3.96 0.34
CA MET A 16 -5.66 4.53 1.59
C MET A 16 -4.32 5.21 1.41
N ALA A 17 -3.41 4.55 0.69
CA ALA A 17 -2.10 5.13 0.45
C ALA A 17 -2.20 6.45 -0.32
N VAL A 18 -3.03 6.46 -1.36
CA VAL A 18 -3.24 7.68 -2.15
C VAL A 18 -3.74 8.82 -1.27
N ASN A 19 -4.72 8.52 -0.42
CA ASN A 19 -5.32 9.54 0.43
C ASN A 19 -4.35 10.03 1.51
N GLU A 20 -3.63 9.10 2.12
CA GLU A 20 -2.74 9.45 3.21
C GLU A 20 -1.50 10.18 2.73
N LEU A 21 -0.95 9.76 1.62
CA LEU A 21 0.29 10.33 1.11
C LEU A 21 0.06 11.50 0.18
N GLY A 22 -1.16 11.65 -0.33
CA GLY A 22 -1.45 12.72 -1.28
C GLY A 22 -0.75 12.54 -2.60
N LEU A 23 -0.44 11.30 -2.98
CA LEU A 23 0.25 10.99 -4.22
C LEU A 23 -0.68 10.25 -5.15
N GLU A 24 -0.39 10.33 -6.44
CA GLU A 24 -1.13 9.56 -7.43
C GLU A 24 -0.57 8.16 -7.51
N ARG A 25 -1.39 7.24 -8.04
CA ARG A 25 -1.01 5.84 -8.09
C ARG A 25 0.30 5.60 -8.81
N ASP A 26 0.60 6.40 -9.81
CA ASP A 26 1.83 6.23 -10.58
C ASP A 26 3.03 6.92 -9.97
N GLN A 27 2.86 7.54 -8.81
CA GLN A 27 3.97 8.22 -8.12
C GLN A 27 4.61 7.35 -7.05
N PHE A 28 4.14 6.13 -6.88
CA PHE A 28 4.72 5.21 -5.91
C PHE A 28 4.57 3.79 -6.42
N ASP A 29 5.38 2.91 -5.85
CA ASP A 29 5.31 1.47 -6.15
C ASP A 29 4.61 0.78 -5.00
N VAL A 30 3.88 -0.28 -5.34
CA VAL A 30 3.12 -1.05 -4.35
C VAL A 30 3.64 -2.48 -4.35
N GLU A 31 3.89 -2.98 -3.16
CA GLU A 31 4.32 -4.36 -2.96
C GLU A 31 3.30 -5.04 -2.06
N ILE A 32 2.81 -6.21 -2.47
CA ILE A 32 1.87 -6.97 -1.65
C ILE A 32 2.66 -7.75 -0.62
N LEU A 33 2.41 -7.48 0.66
CA LEU A 33 3.12 -8.17 1.74
C LEU A 33 2.36 -9.40 2.20
N GLU A 34 1.05 -9.26 2.36
CA GLU A 34 0.22 -10.35 2.84
C GLU A 34 -1.15 -10.26 2.22
N THR A 35 -1.76 -11.41 2.00
CA THR A 35 -3.13 -11.49 1.55
C THR A 35 -3.84 -12.54 2.37
N GLN A 36 -5.00 -12.19 2.92
CA GLN A 36 -5.82 -13.12 3.69
C GLN A 36 -7.19 -13.15 3.04
N LYS A 37 -7.61 -14.32 2.59
CA LYS A 37 -8.93 -14.46 1.98
C LYS A 37 -10.00 -14.49 3.05
N ASN A 38 -11.20 -14.03 2.69
CA ASN A 38 -12.35 -14.15 3.56
C ASN A 38 -12.65 -15.61 3.82
N SER A 39 -13.02 -15.91 5.06
CA SER A 39 -13.45 -17.24 5.40
C SER A 39 -14.60 -17.12 6.41
N ILE A 40 -15.15 -18.25 6.78
CA ILE A 40 -16.26 -18.26 7.72
C ILE A 40 -15.87 -17.62 9.06
N PHE A 41 -14.62 -17.80 9.43
CA PHE A 41 -14.16 -17.39 10.75
C PHE A 41 -13.28 -16.15 10.74
N LYS A 42 -12.83 -15.71 9.58
CA LYS A 42 -11.90 -14.58 9.50
C LYS A 42 -12.27 -13.69 8.33
N LYS A 43 -12.10 -12.40 8.54
CA LYS A 43 -12.25 -11.45 7.46
C LYS A 43 -10.97 -11.41 6.65
N GLY A 44 -11.10 -11.23 5.35
CA GLY A 44 -9.96 -11.09 4.50
C GLY A 44 -9.35 -9.71 4.61
N TYR A 45 -8.10 -9.62 4.22
CA TYR A 45 -7.39 -8.33 4.17
C TYR A 45 -6.23 -8.45 3.21
N VAL A 46 -5.74 -7.29 2.79
CA VAL A 46 -4.54 -7.20 1.99
C VAL A 46 -3.64 -6.16 2.64
N LYS A 47 -2.40 -6.54 2.89
CA LYS A 47 -1.42 -5.63 3.44
C LYS A 47 -0.40 -5.32 2.35
N ILE A 48 -0.14 -4.05 2.15
CA ILE A 48 0.77 -3.61 1.11
C ILE A 48 1.87 -2.73 1.71
N ARG A 49 2.98 -2.66 1.00
CA ARG A 49 4.04 -1.71 1.28
C ARG A 49 4.15 -0.76 0.11
N VAL A 50 4.16 0.51 0.41
CA VAL A 50 4.24 1.55 -0.61
C VAL A 50 5.64 2.15 -0.58
N HIS A 51 6.29 2.18 -1.73
CA HIS A 51 7.61 2.77 -1.89
C HIS A 51 7.46 4.07 -2.65
N THR A 52 7.70 5.19 -1.99
CA THR A 52 7.58 6.48 -2.66
C THR A 52 8.88 6.80 -3.39
N LEU A 53 8.74 7.57 -4.44
CA LEU A 53 9.88 8.01 -5.20
C LEU A 53 10.46 9.26 -4.58
N ASP A 54 11.21 9.03 -3.54
CA ASP A 54 11.84 10.12 -2.84
C ASP A 54 13.13 10.35 -3.45
N ASP A 55 13.15 11.20 -4.32
CA ASP A 55 14.36 11.36 -4.93
C ASP A 55 15.26 12.24 -4.25
N ASN A 56 15.16 12.51 -3.40
CA ASN A 56 16.16 13.19 -2.85
C ASN A 56 17.23 12.55 -2.45
N GLU A 57 17.51 12.15 -2.70
CA GLU A 57 18.23 11.56 -2.34
C GLU A 57 19.22 11.43 -2.62
N GLY A 58 19.24 11.87 -2.69
CA GLY A 58 19.88 11.68 -2.82
C GLY A 58 20.75 11.50 -3.11
N ASN A 59 20.89 11.65 -3.42
CA ASN A 59 21.56 11.38 -3.62
C ASN A 59 21.99 10.97 -3.82
N SER A 60 21.90 10.93 -3.92
CA SER A 60 22.17 10.51 -4.19
C SER A 60 22.22 10.35 -4.53
#